data_2e0f6e64840aba236b73b52b6e711b28
#
_entry.id   2e0f6e64840aba236b73b52b6e711b28
#
_cell.length_a   1.000
_cell.length_b   1.000
_cell.length_c   1.000
_cell.angle_alpha   90.00
_cell.angle_beta   90.00
_cell.angle_gamma   90.00
#
_symmetry.space_group_name_H-M   'P 1'
#
loop_
_entity.id
_entity.type
_entity.pdbx_description
1 polymer ?
#
loop_
_entity_poly.entity_id
_entity_poly.type
_entity_poly.pdbx_seq_one_letter_code
_entity_poly.pdbx_strand_id
1 'polypeptide(L)'
;MKDSIVITTERTAERILVSDIFGRDGQKTQRPDHGFWEEKGRRIPIYHRCDVLVVGGGPSGTAAAAAAAREGADVTLLERYNHLGGLSTGGLVIWIDRMSDWTGQLVIRGFAEELFDRLPADAVAGPDPSEWGSTDSSKTAHWSQRTASYHGVVTWSPTVDPERLKLLSQQIILERGVKLVYHSWAALPIVEDGAVKGVVFESKEGRMAIMAKVVIDATGDGDLFGRAGAEFDTDIEEADVHHSMNTAFMLGGVDMNRWIAFKAGQPDAFTAFMAKGRAECGLFERPFVSWRNEVALFMGPRQTGYSALDVDDLTTVEVRSHQAMEQHLNYYKQNAPGFENAFMMLSAPQIGVRHTRRLKGVGAVLRSQWPAGVALPDEVGVSPAVSPAFPNISIPYGALVPATLDGLLAPGRHLSCDKNSHGFMREIPQCWITGQAAGVAAALAVAQGVEPRAVDMAQLQSRLQKQGVYLRPQAQASVCPDTATATESAT
;
A
#
# COMPACT_ATOMS: atom_id res chain seq x y z
N MET A 1 -30.75 15.15 -8.66
CA MET A 1 -29.90 14.22 -9.40
C MET A 1 -30.01 12.87 -8.73
N LYS A 2 -30.52 11.86 -9.43
CA LYS A 2 -30.63 10.49 -8.86
C LYS A 2 -29.34 9.77 -9.22
N ASP A 3 -28.40 9.75 -8.28
CA ASP A 3 -27.17 8.96 -8.43
C ASP A 3 -27.54 7.49 -8.25
N SER A 4 -27.24 6.67 -9.22
CA SER A 4 -27.42 5.22 -9.11
C SER A 4 -26.38 4.64 -8.16
N ILE A 5 -26.84 4.18 -7.03
CA ILE A 5 -26.02 3.52 -6.01
C ILE A 5 -25.94 2.04 -6.37
N VAL A 6 -24.78 1.54 -6.69
CA VAL A 6 -24.54 0.10 -6.82
C VAL A 6 -24.09 -0.43 -5.45
N ILE A 7 -24.98 -1.15 -4.77
CA ILE A 7 -24.61 -1.89 -3.56
C ILE A 7 -24.26 -3.31 -4.00
N THR A 8 -22.99 -3.63 -4.05
CA THR A 8 -22.55 -5.03 -4.19
C THR A 8 -22.50 -5.67 -2.81
N THR A 9 -23.47 -6.54 -2.53
CA THR A 9 -23.44 -7.42 -1.36
C THR A 9 -22.82 -8.75 -1.78
N GLU A 10 -21.52 -8.89 -1.71
CA GLU A 10 -20.92 -10.22 -1.65
C GLU A 10 -21.03 -10.72 -0.21
N ARG A 11 -21.85 -11.78 -0.03
CA ARG A 11 -21.91 -12.56 1.19
C ARG A 11 -20.68 -13.45 1.30
N THR A 12 -19.64 -12.94 1.86
CA THR A 12 -18.73 -13.74 2.67
C THR A 12 -19.09 -13.48 4.12
N ALA A 13 -19.00 -14.47 5.01
CA ALA A 13 -19.49 -14.45 6.39
C ALA A 13 -18.79 -13.42 7.32
N GLU A 14 -18.30 -12.34 6.81
CA GLU A 14 -17.49 -11.33 7.47
C GLU A 14 -18.10 -9.96 7.20
N ARG A 15 -18.25 -9.20 8.25
CA ARG A 15 -18.73 -7.81 8.21
C ARG A 15 -17.92 -7.03 7.21
N ILE A 16 -18.39 -6.96 5.97
CA ILE A 16 -17.93 -6.00 5.00
C ILE A 16 -18.16 -4.64 5.65
N LEU A 17 -17.11 -3.92 5.91
CA LEU A 17 -17.19 -2.47 6.08
C LEU A 17 -17.87 -1.98 4.79
N VAL A 18 -19.17 -1.73 4.85
CA VAL A 18 -19.91 -1.17 3.73
C VAL A 18 -19.36 0.22 3.53
N SER A 19 -18.35 0.28 2.72
CA SER A 19 -17.78 1.53 2.28
C SER A 19 -18.53 1.96 1.05
N ASP A 20 -18.86 3.12 1.06
CA ASP A 20 -19.66 3.91 0.19
C ASP A 20 -18.96 4.14 -1.12
N ILE A 21 -19.63 3.72 -2.15
CA ILE A 21 -19.12 3.71 -3.50
C ILE A 21 -20.01 4.64 -4.31
N PHE A 22 -19.42 5.75 -4.75
CA PHE A 22 -20.01 6.59 -5.77
C PHE A 22 -19.57 6.06 -7.13
N GLY A 23 -20.51 5.54 -7.91
CA GLY A 23 -20.27 5.17 -9.31
C GLY A 23 -20.05 6.41 -10.18
N ARG A 24 -19.48 6.20 -11.36
CA ARG A 24 -19.40 7.21 -12.42
C ARG A 24 -20.81 7.62 -12.84
N ASP A 25 -21.06 8.93 -12.97
CA ASP A 25 -22.26 9.45 -13.60
C ASP A 25 -22.14 9.34 -15.12
N GLY A 26 -23.02 8.53 -15.73
CA GLY A 26 -23.06 8.35 -17.16
C GLY A 26 -21.91 7.51 -17.74
N GLN A 27 -21.79 7.56 -19.07
CA GLN A 27 -20.71 6.86 -19.77
C GLN A 27 -19.44 7.69 -19.80
N LYS A 28 -18.28 7.01 -19.85
CA LYS A 28 -16.99 7.66 -20.09
C LYS A 28 -17.03 8.41 -21.41
N THR A 29 -16.86 9.72 -21.35
CA THR A 29 -16.76 10.56 -22.54
C THR A 29 -15.44 10.25 -23.24
N GLN A 30 -15.51 9.85 -24.50
CA GLN A 30 -14.29 9.72 -25.31
C GLN A 30 -13.68 11.10 -25.53
N ARG A 31 -12.38 11.20 -25.31
CA ARG A 31 -11.65 12.43 -25.60
C ARG A 31 -11.65 12.67 -27.11
N PRO A 32 -12.01 13.89 -27.58
CA PRO A 32 -11.90 14.22 -28.98
C PRO A 32 -10.47 14.04 -29.50
N ASP A 33 -10.34 13.60 -30.74
CA ASP A 33 -9.03 13.56 -31.39
C ASP A 33 -8.64 14.99 -31.81
N HIS A 34 -7.62 15.53 -31.19
CA HIS A 34 -7.05 16.86 -31.50
C HIS A 34 -5.76 16.76 -32.30
N GLY A 35 -5.39 15.58 -32.81
CA GLY A 35 -4.16 15.33 -33.56
C GLY A 35 -2.92 15.22 -32.64
N PHE A 36 -1.75 15.42 -33.25
CA PHE A 36 -0.47 15.23 -32.59
C PHE A 36 0.42 16.46 -32.68
N TRP A 37 1.17 16.71 -31.65
CA TRP A 37 2.33 17.60 -31.68
C TRP A 37 3.60 16.75 -31.73
N GLU A 38 4.46 16.97 -32.73
CA GLU A 38 5.73 16.25 -32.84
C GLU A 38 6.81 16.94 -32.01
N GLU A 39 7.30 16.23 -31.00
CA GLU A 39 8.46 16.67 -30.21
C GLU A 39 9.75 16.37 -30.99
N LYS A 40 10.56 17.41 -31.23
CA LYS A 40 11.88 17.23 -31.87
C LYS A 40 12.82 16.46 -30.96
N GLY A 41 13.61 15.54 -31.55
CA GLY A 41 14.66 14.82 -30.82
C GLY A 41 15.64 15.78 -30.14
N ARG A 42 15.96 15.51 -28.88
CA ARG A 42 16.87 16.34 -28.06
C ARG A 42 17.79 15.47 -27.21
N ARG A 43 18.97 16.03 -26.86
CA ARG A 43 19.85 15.44 -25.84
C ARG A 43 19.32 15.80 -24.47
N ILE A 44 19.19 14.80 -23.59
CA ILE A 44 18.69 14.97 -22.21
C ILE A 44 19.90 14.98 -21.27
N PRO A 45 20.10 16.01 -20.42
CA PRO A 45 21.18 16.05 -19.45
C PRO A 45 21.04 14.90 -18.42
N ILE A 46 22.16 14.27 -18.10
CA ILE A 46 22.22 13.30 -16.99
C ILE A 46 22.41 14.09 -15.69
N TYR A 47 21.40 14.10 -14.84
CA TYR A 47 21.43 14.77 -13.55
C TYR A 47 22.29 14.01 -12.53
N HIS A 48 22.18 12.67 -12.52
CA HIS A 48 22.91 11.83 -11.57
C HIS A 48 23.14 10.40 -12.10
N ARG A 49 24.10 9.71 -11.49
CA ARG A 49 24.35 8.28 -11.65
C ARG A 49 24.46 7.66 -10.27
N CYS A 50 23.80 6.53 -10.05
CA CYS A 50 23.81 5.82 -8.77
C CYS A 50 23.81 4.29 -8.99
N ASP A 51 23.97 3.55 -7.91
CA ASP A 51 23.83 2.09 -7.94
C ASP A 51 22.36 1.70 -8.04
N VAL A 52 21.52 2.25 -7.17
CA VAL A 52 20.09 1.95 -7.08
C VAL A 52 19.28 3.24 -7.19
N LEU A 53 18.39 3.30 -8.18
CA LEU A 53 17.39 4.35 -8.31
C LEU A 53 16.04 3.84 -7.84
N VAL A 54 15.49 4.45 -6.82
CA VAL A 54 14.11 4.19 -6.35
C VAL A 54 13.20 5.30 -6.88
N VAL A 55 12.13 4.94 -7.56
CA VAL A 55 11.16 5.88 -8.12
C VAL A 55 9.82 5.76 -7.41
N GLY A 56 9.45 6.81 -6.70
CA GLY A 56 8.30 6.89 -5.81
C GLY A 56 8.69 6.71 -4.34
N GLY A 57 8.42 7.71 -3.52
CA GLY A 57 8.71 7.75 -2.08
C GLY A 57 7.55 7.28 -1.19
N GLY A 58 6.67 6.44 -1.72
CA GLY A 58 5.60 5.79 -0.96
C GLY A 58 6.15 4.77 0.06
N PRO A 59 5.28 3.98 0.73
CA PRO A 59 5.72 3.02 1.75
C PRO A 59 6.79 2.06 1.21
N SER A 60 6.57 1.48 0.02
CA SER A 60 7.55 0.57 -0.59
C SER A 60 8.84 1.26 -1.00
N GLY A 61 8.77 2.46 -1.58
CA GLY A 61 9.96 3.17 -2.02
C GLY A 61 10.82 3.69 -0.88
N THR A 62 10.20 4.19 0.19
CA THR A 62 10.93 4.62 1.39
C THR A 62 11.65 3.43 2.04
N ALA A 63 10.96 2.29 2.19
CA ALA A 63 11.56 1.06 2.71
C ALA A 63 12.70 0.54 1.79
N ALA A 64 12.49 0.57 0.47
CA ALA A 64 13.50 0.12 -0.49
C ALA A 64 14.76 0.97 -0.47
N ALA A 65 14.62 2.30 -0.49
CA ALA A 65 15.75 3.21 -0.46
C ALA A 65 16.54 3.08 0.85
N ALA A 66 15.82 3.00 1.97
CA ALA A 66 16.42 2.81 3.28
C ALA A 66 17.18 1.48 3.39
N ALA A 67 16.60 0.39 2.87
CA ALA A 67 17.20 -0.94 2.92
C ALA A 67 18.41 -1.07 2.00
N ALA A 68 18.34 -0.54 0.78
CA ALA A 68 19.46 -0.55 -0.16
C ALA A 68 20.67 0.25 0.36
N ALA A 69 20.42 1.43 0.92
CA ALA A 69 21.49 2.23 1.51
C ALA A 69 22.13 1.55 2.73
N ARG A 70 21.34 0.83 3.54
CA ARG A 70 21.85 0.03 4.68
C ARG A 70 22.79 -1.10 4.23
N GLU A 71 22.60 -1.62 3.01
CA GLU A 71 23.49 -2.59 2.38
C GLU A 71 24.73 -1.96 1.70
N GLY A 72 24.87 -0.62 1.76
CA GLY A 72 26.03 0.12 1.26
C GLY A 72 25.94 0.56 -0.20
N ALA A 73 24.78 0.44 -0.86
CA ALA A 73 24.58 0.96 -2.20
C ALA A 73 24.51 2.49 -2.24
N ASP A 74 25.00 3.13 -3.30
CA ASP A 74 24.71 4.53 -3.63
C ASP A 74 23.27 4.63 -4.15
N VAL A 75 22.38 5.29 -3.38
CA VAL A 75 20.95 5.29 -3.63
C VAL A 75 20.43 6.70 -3.91
N THR A 76 19.63 6.81 -4.98
CA THR A 76 18.81 8.00 -5.25
C THR A 76 17.34 7.64 -5.11
N LEU A 77 16.57 8.47 -4.39
CA LEU A 77 15.11 8.37 -4.26
C LEU A 77 14.46 9.57 -4.95
N LEU A 78 13.67 9.28 -5.99
CA LEU A 78 12.94 10.28 -6.78
C LEU A 78 11.47 10.28 -6.36
N GLU A 79 10.93 11.44 -5.96
CA GLU A 79 9.53 11.60 -5.55
C GLU A 79 8.88 12.84 -6.19
N ARG A 80 7.64 12.68 -6.66
CA ARG A 80 6.87 13.75 -7.32
C ARG A 80 6.30 14.79 -6.34
N TYR A 81 6.00 14.37 -5.12
CA TYR A 81 5.49 15.24 -4.07
C TYR A 81 6.63 15.85 -3.23
N ASN A 82 6.26 16.60 -2.21
CA ASN A 82 7.17 17.23 -1.25
C ASN A 82 7.33 16.42 0.04
N HIS A 83 6.93 15.15 0.05
CA HIS A 83 6.90 14.31 1.23
C HIS A 83 7.10 12.83 0.89
N LEU A 84 7.55 12.06 1.87
CA LEU A 84 7.64 10.61 1.83
C LEU A 84 6.45 9.95 2.55
N GLY A 85 6.32 8.63 2.38
CA GLY A 85 5.25 7.82 2.94
C GLY A 85 4.04 7.64 2.03
N GLY A 86 3.93 8.40 0.92
CA GLY A 86 2.87 8.24 -0.07
C GLY A 86 1.48 8.18 0.54
N LEU A 87 0.75 7.08 0.33
CA LEU A 87 -0.62 6.96 0.86
C LEU A 87 -0.69 6.90 2.38
N SER A 88 0.35 6.43 3.10
CA SER A 88 0.36 6.42 4.57
C SER A 88 0.56 7.80 5.18
N THR A 89 0.83 8.81 4.37
CA THR A 89 1.03 10.21 4.78
C THR A 89 0.19 11.17 3.95
N GLY A 90 0.63 11.50 2.73
CA GLY A 90 -0.07 12.42 1.84
C GLY A 90 -1.45 11.94 1.37
N GLY A 91 -1.66 10.63 1.28
CA GLY A 91 -2.97 10.05 0.96
C GLY A 91 -3.89 9.87 2.15
N LEU A 92 -3.45 10.20 3.37
CA LEU A 92 -4.16 10.07 4.64
C LEU A 92 -4.72 8.66 4.92
N VAL A 93 -4.10 7.62 4.38
CA VAL A 93 -4.36 6.23 4.80
C VAL A 93 -3.53 5.98 6.06
N ILE A 94 -3.90 6.67 7.14
CA ILE A 94 -3.16 6.70 8.41
C ILE A 94 -3.58 5.61 9.39
N TRP A 95 -4.67 4.93 9.13
CA TRP A 95 -4.97 3.66 9.76
C TRP A 95 -4.15 2.58 9.04
N ILE A 96 -3.23 1.99 9.77
CA ILE A 96 -2.34 0.95 9.27
C ILE A 96 -2.99 -0.39 9.53
N ASP A 97 -3.25 -1.17 8.49
CA ASP A 97 -3.82 -2.50 8.64
C ASP A 97 -2.85 -3.42 9.40
N ARG A 98 -3.28 -4.61 9.68
CA ARG A 98 -2.64 -5.55 10.61
C ARG A 98 -1.14 -5.76 10.35
N MET A 99 -0.36 -5.46 11.37
CA MET A 99 1.07 -5.79 11.43
C MET A 99 1.33 -7.07 12.25
N SER A 100 0.40 -7.43 13.17
CA SER A 100 0.40 -8.72 13.85
C SER A 100 -0.50 -9.72 13.14
N ASP A 101 -0.22 -11.00 13.32
CA ASP A 101 -1.14 -12.07 12.94
C ASP A 101 -2.25 -12.26 13.99
N TRP A 102 -3.10 -13.26 13.76
CA TRP A 102 -4.25 -13.55 14.62
C TRP A 102 -3.89 -14.18 15.96
N THR A 103 -2.64 -14.57 16.16
CA THR A 103 -2.11 -15.04 17.46
C THR A 103 -1.46 -13.92 18.27
N GLY A 104 -1.36 -12.74 17.69
CA GLY A 104 -0.67 -11.59 18.29
C GLY A 104 0.82 -11.51 17.95
N GLN A 105 1.34 -12.42 17.14
CA GLN A 105 2.73 -12.36 16.69
C GLN A 105 2.91 -11.22 15.69
N LEU A 106 3.89 -10.34 15.94
CA LEU A 106 4.28 -9.32 14.98
C LEU A 106 5.01 -9.99 13.79
N VAL A 107 4.40 -9.94 12.61
CA VAL A 107 4.96 -10.53 11.37
C VAL A 107 5.43 -9.47 10.37
N ILE A 108 4.88 -8.26 10.45
CA ILE A 108 5.36 -7.09 9.70
C ILE A 108 6.42 -6.40 10.54
N ARG A 109 7.70 -6.66 10.24
CA ARG A 109 8.85 -6.22 11.02
C ARG A 109 9.87 -5.47 10.15
N GLY A 110 11.09 -5.33 10.64
CA GLY A 110 12.18 -4.68 9.92
C GLY A 110 11.99 -3.18 9.81
N PHE A 111 11.93 -2.62 8.60
CA PHE A 111 11.75 -1.17 8.41
C PHE A 111 10.45 -0.64 9.02
N ALA A 112 9.36 -1.41 8.94
CA ALA A 112 8.10 -1.03 9.55
C ALA A 112 8.21 -0.91 11.08
N GLU A 113 8.87 -1.87 11.73
CA GLU A 113 9.15 -1.85 13.18
C GLU A 113 10.01 -0.65 13.56
N GLU A 114 11.08 -0.36 12.80
CA GLU A 114 11.93 0.82 13.00
C GLU A 114 11.13 2.13 12.95
N LEU A 115 10.14 2.23 12.05
CA LEU A 115 9.26 3.41 11.99
C LEU A 115 8.47 3.58 13.30
N PHE A 116 7.83 2.53 13.78
CA PHE A 116 7.02 2.60 15.01
C PHE A 116 7.86 2.78 16.27
N ASP A 117 9.05 2.20 16.34
CA ASP A 117 9.97 2.37 17.47
C ASP A 117 10.50 3.81 17.57
N ARG A 118 10.58 4.52 16.43
CA ARG A 118 11.10 5.90 16.37
C ARG A 118 10.02 6.97 16.38
N LEU A 119 8.76 6.63 16.13
CA LEU A 119 7.66 7.58 16.23
C LEU A 119 7.45 7.99 17.69
N PRO A 120 7.18 9.28 17.97
CA PRO A 120 6.79 9.70 19.30
C PRO A 120 5.53 8.98 19.79
N ALA A 121 5.44 8.68 21.06
CA ALA A 121 4.29 7.95 21.64
C ALA A 121 2.94 8.66 21.42
N ASP A 122 2.94 10.00 21.34
CA ASP A 122 1.75 10.81 21.07
C ASP A 122 1.37 10.86 19.56
N ALA A 123 2.18 10.27 18.71
CA ALA A 123 1.94 10.17 17.27
C ALA A 123 1.32 8.83 16.83
N VAL A 124 1.11 7.90 17.75
CA VAL A 124 0.60 6.56 17.47
C VAL A 124 -0.50 6.21 18.46
N ALA A 125 -1.61 5.67 17.98
CA ALA A 125 -2.65 5.09 18.81
C ALA A 125 -2.99 3.66 18.33
N GLY A 126 -3.11 2.74 19.29
CA GLY A 126 -3.42 1.34 19.01
C GLY A 126 -3.34 0.51 20.29
N PRO A 127 -3.65 -0.80 20.22
CA PRO A 127 -3.58 -1.69 21.37
C PRO A 127 -2.14 -1.85 21.88
N ASP A 128 -2.01 -1.98 23.21
CA ASP A 128 -0.75 -2.36 23.83
C ASP A 128 -0.30 -3.74 23.35
N PRO A 129 1.02 -4.01 23.22
CA PRO A 129 1.54 -5.31 22.81
C PRO A 129 1.01 -6.50 23.63
N SER A 130 0.69 -6.30 24.91
CA SER A 130 0.10 -7.33 25.78
C SER A 130 -1.36 -7.68 25.43
N GLU A 131 -1.99 -6.91 24.56
CA GLU A 131 -3.36 -7.13 24.12
C GLU A 131 -3.46 -7.81 22.75
N TRP A 132 -2.36 -7.85 21.99
CA TRP A 132 -2.36 -8.45 20.66
C TRP A 132 -2.68 -9.95 20.73
N GLY A 133 -3.58 -10.40 19.87
CA GLY A 133 -4.10 -11.78 19.88
C GLY A 133 -5.19 -12.03 20.92
N SER A 134 -5.54 -11.04 21.75
CA SER A 134 -6.58 -11.22 22.76
C SER A 134 -7.96 -11.42 22.15
N THR A 135 -8.69 -12.40 22.69
CA THR A 135 -10.08 -12.72 22.37
C THR A 135 -11.04 -12.30 23.50
N ASP A 136 -10.53 -11.60 24.52
CA ASP A 136 -11.35 -11.05 25.60
C ASP A 136 -12.45 -10.14 25.06
N SER A 137 -13.69 -10.37 25.46
CA SER A 137 -14.87 -9.71 24.90
C SER A 137 -14.88 -8.19 25.16
N SER A 138 -14.35 -7.74 26.29
CA SER A 138 -14.27 -6.32 26.63
C SER A 138 -13.22 -5.60 25.79
N LYS A 139 -12.05 -6.22 25.60
CA LYS A 139 -10.97 -5.69 24.77
C LYS A 139 -11.36 -5.67 23.31
N THR A 140 -11.93 -6.76 22.80
CA THR A 140 -12.38 -6.83 21.40
C THR A 140 -13.50 -5.84 21.11
N ALA A 141 -14.44 -5.61 22.03
CA ALA A 141 -15.49 -4.58 21.93
C ALA A 141 -14.87 -3.18 21.89
N HIS A 142 -13.91 -2.88 22.77
CA HIS A 142 -13.21 -1.59 22.80
C HIS A 142 -12.48 -1.32 21.49
N TRP A 143 -11.65 -2.27 21.05
CA TRP A 143 -10.80 -2.09 19.86
C TRP A 143 -11.55 -2.20 18.54
N SER A 144 -12.71 -2.89 18.50
CA SER A 144 -13.57 -2.90 17.31
C SER A 144 -14.12 -1.51 16.96
N GLN A 145 -14.36 -0.67 17.97
CA GLN A 145 -14.78 0.72 17.75
C GLN A 145 -13.66 1.60 17.20
N ARG A 146 -12.40 1.15 17.34
CA ARG A 146 -11.17 1.82 16.92
C ARG A 146 -10.46 1.10 15.77
N THR A 147 -11.14 0.18 15.10
CA THR A 147 -10.62 -0.57 13.93
C THR A 147 -9.33 -1.37 14.21
N ALA A 148 -9.14 -1.81 15.44
CA ALA A 148 -8.01 -2.65 15.84
C ALA A 148 -8.45 -4.01 16.43
N SER A 149 -9.70 -4.43 16.18
CA SER A 149 -10.19 -5.76 16.46
C SER A 149 -11.12 -6.25 15.35
N TYR A 150 -10.81 -7.42 14.81
CA TYR A 150 -11.52 -8.09 13.72
C TYR A 150 -11.70 -9.57 14.09
N HIS A 151 -12.76 -10.22 13.59
CA HIS A 151 -13.04 -11.63 13.88
C HIS A 151 -12.97 -12.02 15.36
N GLY A 152 -13.26 -11.05 16.26
CA GLY A 152 -13.17 -11.28 17.70
C GLY A 152 -11.73 -11.38 18.23
N VAL A 153 -10.75 -10.85 17.52
CA VAL A 153 -9.33 -10.85 17.93
C VAL A 153 -8.78 -9.42 17.87
N VAL A 154 -8.06 -9.00 18.91
CA VAL A 154 -7.34 -7.71 18.93
C VAL A 154 -6.07 -7.86 18.10
N THR A 155 -5.82 -6.92 17.19
CA THR A 155 -4.66 -6.94 16.28
C THR A 155 -3.87 -5.64 16.39
N TRP A 156 -2.57 -5.68 16.11
CA TRP A 156 -1.78 -4.47 15.95
C TRP A 156 -2.13 -3.79 14.64
N SER A 157 -3.14 -2.92 14.69
CA SER A 157 -3.62 -2.09 13.58
C SER A 157 -3.66 -0.63 14.05
N PRO A 158 -2.49 0.04 14.15
CA PRO A 158 -2.41 1.39 14.71
C PRO A 158 -2.94 2.46 13.76
N THR A 159 -3.27 3.62 14.34
CA THR A 159 -3.39 4.88 13.60
C THR A 159 -2.22 5.79 13.93
N VAL A 160 -1.75 6.53 12.94
CA VAL A 160 -0.52 7.33 13.06
C VAL A 160 -0.77 8.80 12.70
N ASP A 161 0.02 9.68 13.30
CA ASP A 161 0.12 11.08 12.86
C ASP A 161 0.86 11.15 11.52
N PRO A 162 0.19 11.59 10.43
CA PRO A 162 0.80 11.61 9.10
C PRO A 162 1.97 12.58 9.00
N GLU A 163 1.95 13.68 9.73
CA GLU A 163 3.04 14.67 9.66
C GLU A 163 4.29 14.17 10.39
N ARG A 164 4.13 13.50 11.54
CA ARG A 164 5.26 12.84 12.21
C ARG A 164 5.86 11.72 11.37
N LEU A 165 5.01 10.94 10.69
CA LEU A 165 5.48 9.88 9.80
C LEU A 165 6.21 10.43 8.56
N LYS A 166 5.76 11.56 7.97
CA LYS A 166 6.50 12.26 6.89
C LYS A 166 7.91 12.66 7.33
N LEU A 167 7.99 13.36 8.47
CA LEU A 167 9.26 13.86 9.00
C LEU A 167 10.22 12.71 9.33
N LEU A 168 9.74 11.67 9.99
CA LEU A 168 10.55 10.51 10.32
C LEU A 168 11.03 9.76 9.08
N SER A 169 10.15 9.54 8.11
CA SER A 169 10.52 8.89 6.84
C SER A 169 11.66 9.66 6.14
N GLN A 170 11.53 10.99 6.05
CA GLN A 170 12.59 11.83 5.48
C GLN A 170 13.88 11.77 6.29
N GLN A 171 13.79 11.84 7.61
CA GLN A 171 14.95 11.75 8.50
C GLN A 171 15.72 10.44 8.30
N ILE A 172 15.04 9.30 8.28
CA ILE A 172 15.67 7.98 8.04
C ILE A 172 16.40 7.95 6.70
N ILE A 173 15.79 8.47 5.65
CA ILE A 173 16.39 8.50 4.30
C ILE A 173 17.65 9.35 4.27
N LEU A 174 17.62 10.54 4.90
CA LEU A 174 18.79 11.43 4.95
C LEU A 174 19.90 10.89 5.85
N GLU A 175 19.59 10.32 7.01
CA GLU A 175 20.55 9.69 7.92
C GLU A 175 21.32 8.54 7.24
N ARG A 176 20.72 7.87 6.25
CA ARG A 176 21.35 6.79 5.49
C ARG A 176 22.09 7.26 4.25
N GLY A 177 22.21 8.57 4.06
CA GLY A 177 22.96 9.16 2.94
C GLY A 177 22.30 8.99 1.57
N VAL A 178 21.00 8.66 1.53
CA VAL A 178 20.25 8.57 0.27
C VAL A 178 20.09 9.95 -0.34
N LYS A 179 20.39 10.08 -1.63
CA LYS A 179 20.12 11.30 -2.40
C LYS A 179 18.63 11.42 -2.65
N LEU A 180 17.96 12.32 -1.93
CA LEU A 180 16.53 12.57 -2.07
C LEU A 180 16.27 13.67 -3.09
N VAL A 181 15.35 13.42 -4.03
CA VAL A 181 14.96 14.36 -5.10
C VAL A 181 13.43 14.49 -5.10
N TYR A 182 12.92 15.58 -4.57
CA TYR A 182 11.50 15.94 -4.54
C TYR A 182 11.05 16.70 -5.80
N HIS A 183 9.74 16.88 -5.95
CA HIS A 183 9.10 17.65 -7.03
C HIS A 183 9.55 17.23 -8.44
N SER A 184 9.76 15.92 -8.60
CA SER A 184 10.34 15.34 -9.81
C SER A 184 9.49 14.17 -10.30
N TRP A 185 8.87 14.35 -11.45
CA TRP A 185 7.98 13.36 -12.05
C TRP A 185 8.75 12.41 -12.97
N ALA A 186 8.78 11.12 -12.66
CA ALA A 186 9.33 10.11 -13.55
C ALA A 186 8.47 10.01 -14.82
N ALA A 187 9.06 10.37 -15.96
CA ALA A 187 8.36 10.45 -17.23
C ALA A 187 8.48 9.16 -18.04
N LEU A 188 9.72 8.68 -18.24
CA LEU A 188 10.00 7.53 -19.09
C LEU A 188 11.12 6.68 -18.51
N PRO A 189 11.03 5.33 -18.56
CA PRO A 189 12.17 4.45 -18.33
C PRO A 189 13.17 4.58 -19.49
N ILE A 190 14.47 4.46 -19.18
CA ILE A 190 15.54 4.29 -20.17
C ILE A 190 15.80 2.80 -20.27
N VAL A 191 15.49 2.20 -21.42
CA VAL A 191 15.65 0.76 -21.67
C VAL A 191 16.72 0.54 -22.72
N GLU A 192 17.71 -0.29 -22.41
CA GLU A 192 18.77 -0.71 -23.32
C GLU A 192 18.91 -2.24 -23.22
N ASP A 193 18.94 -2.93 -24.34
CA ASP A 193 19.12 -4.39 -24.45
C ASP A 193 18.15 -5.19 -23.52
N GLY A 194 16.89 -4.76 -23.41
CA GLY A 194 15.88 -5.43 -22.59
C GLY A 194 15.99 -5.17 -21.07
N ALA A 195 16.88 -4.27 -20.65
CA ALA A 195 17.08 -3.91 -19.25
C ALA A 195 16.82 -2.42 -19.01
N VAL A 196 16.23 -2.10 -17.87
CA VAL A 196 16.06 -0.71 -17.42
C VAL A 196 17.38 -0.20 -16.86
N LYS A 197 17.91 0.87 -17.44
CA LYS A 197 19.21 1.50 -17.09
C LYS A 197 19.06 2.87 -16.45
N GLY A 198 17.85 3.35 -16.24
CA GLY A 198 17.61 4.65 -15.66
C GLY A 198 16.20 5.17 -15.95
N VAL A 199 15.99 6.44 -15.62
CA VAL A 199 14.71 7.11 -15.77
C VAL A 199 14.91 8.54 -16.25
N VAL A 200 14.11 8.96 -17.22
CA VAL A 200 13.92 10.36 -17.58
C VAL A 200 12.85 10.94 -16.67
N PHE A 201 13.10 12.09 -16.06
CA PHE A 201 12.15 12.79 -15.20
C PHE A 201 11.97 14.24 -15.61
N GLU A 202 10.82 14.79 -15.26
CA GLU A 202 10.48 16.20 -15.42
C GLU A 202 10.56 16.92 -14.07
N SER A 203 11.12 18.14 -14.10
CA SER A 203 11.17 19.04 -12.95
C SER A 203 11.00 20.49 -13.43
N LYS A 204 11.06 21.46 -12.51
CA LYS A 204 11.06 22.88 -12.90
C LYS A 204 12.30 23.29 -13.71
N GLU A 205 13.40 22.56 -13.61
CA GLU A 205 14.59 22.76 -14.43
C GLU A 205 14.45 22.17 -15.84
N GLY A 206 13.35 21.44 -16.08
CA GLY A 206 13.07 20.75 -17.32
C GLY A 206 13.36 19.25 -17.24
N ARG A 207 13.55 18.64 -18.41
CA ARG A 207 13.74 17.20 -18.56
C ARG A 207 15.18 16.79 -18.34
N MET A 208 15.41 15.86 -17.43
CA MET A 208 16.71 15.31 -17.06
C MET A 208 16.64 13.79 -16.92
N ALA A 209 17.78 13.13 -16.78
CA ALA A 209 17.87 11.68 -16.61
C ALA A 209 18.69 11.31 -15.36
N ILE A 210 18.29 10.23 -14.71
CA ILE A 210 19.11 9.53 -13.71
C ILE A 210 19.41 8.14 -14.26
N MET A 211 20.71 7.79 -14.32
CA MET A 211 21.18 6.47 -14.72
C MET A 211 21.46 5.63 -13.48
N ALA A 212 21.12 4.35 -13.51
CA ALA A 212 21.30 3.44 -12.39
C ALA A 212 21.65 2.03 -12.89
N LYS A 213 22.32 1.23 -12.03
CA LYS A 213 22.55 -0.18 -12.28
C LYS A 213 21.29 -1.01 -12.09
N VAL A 214 20.49 -0.67 -11.07
CA VAL A 214 19.18 -1.27 -10.80
C VAL A 214 18.16 -0.18 -10.51
N VAL A 215 16.95 -0.30 -11.07
CA VAL A 215 15.82 0.60 -10.83
C VAL A 215 14.74 -0.12 -10.03
N ILE A 216 14.16 0.55 -9.05
CA ILE A 216 13.01 0.06 -8.29
C ILE A 216 11.80 0.92 -8.65
N ASP A 217 10.82 0.33 -9.34
CA ASP A 217 9.52 0.95 -9.59
C ASP A 217 8.67 0.86 -8.31
N ALA A 218 8.63 1.94 -7.55
CA ALA A 218 7.79 2.10 -6.36
C ALA A 218 6.69 3.16 -6.59
N THR A 219 6.34 3.45 -7.83
CA THR A 219 5.33 4.45 -8.22
C THR A 219 3.92 4.10 -7.72
N GLY A 220 3.70 2.82 -7.43
CA GLY A 220 2.42 2.26 -6.99
C GLY A 220 1.43 2.01 -8.13
N ASP A 221 1.67 2.60 -9.30
CA ASP A 221 0.83 2.46 -10.50
C ASP A 221 1.53 1.71 -11.64
N GLY A 222 2.77 1.26 -11.43
CA GLY A 222 3.57 0.59 -12.44
C GLY A 222 3.94 1.50 -13.60
N ASP A 223 4.23 2.76 -13.30
CA ASP A 223 4.51 3.76 -14.33
C ASP A 223 5.78 3.46 -15.11
N LEU A 224 6.77 2.81 -14.48
CA LEU A 224 8.00 2.45 -15.17
C LEU A 224 7.89 1.12 -15.88
N PHE A 225 7.50 0.04 -15.19
CA PHE A 225 7.44 -1.26 -15.82
C PHE A 225 6.43 -1.30 -16.98
N GLY A 226 5.28 -0.64 -16.82
CA GLY A 226 4.28 -0.58 -17.87
C GLY A 226 4.74 0.18 -19.12
N ARG A 227 5.53 1.26 -18.95
CA ARG A 227 6.11 2.01 -20.05
C ARG A 227 7.39 1.37 -20.60
N ALA A 228 8.06 0.53 -19.83
CA ALA A 228 9.23 -0.24 -20.28
C ALA A 228 8.84 -1.49 -21.09
N GLY A 229 7.55 -1.81 -21.19
CA GLY A 229 7.06 -2.95 -21.95
C GLY A 229 6.96 -4.26 -21.18
N ALA A 230 7.06 -4.24 -19.84
CA ALA A 230 6.76 -5.42 -19.04
C ALA A 230 5.27 -5.77 -19.12
N GLU A 231 4.96 -7.05 -19.04
CA GLU A 231 3.57 -7.51 -18.99
C GLU A 231 2.91 -7.19 -17.63
N PHE A 232 1.64 -6.87 -17.65
CA PHE A 232 0.83 -6.57 -16.46
C PHE A 232 -0.64 -6.93 -16.66
N ASP A 233 -1.35 -7.11 -15.55
CA ASP A 233 -2.80 -7.31 -15.52
C ASP A 233 -3.54 -6.03 -15.12
N THR A 234 -4.76 -5.86 -15.69
CA THR A 234 -5.73 -4.81 -15.33
C THR A 234 -7.12 -5.43 -15.17
N ASP A 235 -7.20 -6.68 -14.69
CA ASP A 235 -8.40 -7.53 -14.66
C ASP A 235 -9.36 -7.22 -13.49
N ILE A 236 -9.07 -6.19 -12.67
CA ILE A 236 -10.03 -5.64 -11.71
C ILE A 236 -10.80 -4.54 -12.45
N GLU A 237 -12.09 -4.74 -12.62
CA GLU A 237 -12.93 -3.81 -13.35
C GLU A 237 -13.05 -2.45 -12.67
N GLU A 238 -13.18 -1.38 -13.44
CA GLU A 238 -13.26 -0.01 -12.90
C GLU A 238 -14.46 0.17 -11.96
N ALA A 239 -15.54 -0.58 -12.14
CA ALA A 239 -16.71 -0.56 -11.25
C ALA A 239 -16.50 -1.30 -9.93
N ASP A 240 -15.44 -2.10 -9.78
CA ASP A 240 -15.15 -2.84 -8.55
C ASP A 240 -14.62 -1.89 -7.46
N VAL A 241 -15.03 -2.14 -6.21
CA VAL A 241 -14.54 -1.38 -5.05
C VAL A 241 -13.02 -1.47 -4.88
N HIS A 242 -12.42 -2.58 -5.31
CA HIS A 242 -10.97 -2.76 -5.27
C HIS A 242 -10.22 -1.95 -6.34
N HIS A 243 -10.95 -1.35 -7.30
CA HIS A 243 -10.42 -0.37 -8.26
C HIS A 243 -10.70 1.08 -7.85
N SER A 244 -11.49 1.31 -6.81
CA SER A 244 -11.92 2.66 -6.42
C SER A 244 -10.77 3.60 -6.10
N MET A 245 -11.02 4.87 -6.36
CA MET A 245 -10.18 5.99 -5.93
C MET A 245 -10.89 6.82 -4.86
N ASN A 246 -10.13 7.54 -4.06
CA ASN A 246 -10.68 8.45 -3.04
C ASN A 246 -9.69 9.56 -2.70
N THR A 247 -10.22 10.69 -2.27
CA THR A 247 -9.43 11.71 -1.57
C THR A 247 -9.88 11.71 -0.11
N ALA A 248 -9.02 11.23 0.77
CA ALA A 248 -9.32 11.17 2.20
C ALA A 248 -9.27 12.57 2.83
N PHE A 249 -9.87 12.74 4.01
CA PHE A 249 -9.83 14.01 4.73
C PHE A 249 -9.90 13.80 6.25
N MET A 250 -9.53 14.82 6.99
CA MET A 250 -9.61 14.84 8.45
C MET A 250 -10.41 16.05 8.92
N LEU A 251 -11.22 15.82 9.94
CA LEU A 251 -11.94 16.86 10.68
C LEU A 251 -11.29 17.02 12.05
N GLY A 252 -10.97 18.27 12.40
CA GLY A 252 -10.58 18.67 13.74
C GLY A 252 -11.77 19.22 14.55
N GLY A 253 -11.56 19.43 15.86
CA GLY A 253 -12.60 19.97 16.75
C GLY A 253 -13.72 19.00 17.05
N VAL A 254 -13.46 17.69 16.96
CA VAL A 254 -14.41 16.63 17.24
C VAL A 254 -14.19 16.02 18.62
N ASP A 255 -15.18 15.27 19.11
CA ASP A 255 -15.06 14.39 20.27
C ASP A 255 -15.44 12.96 19.84
N MET A 256 -14.44 12.16 19.50
CA MET A 256 -14.66 10.80 19.03
C MET A 256 -15.18 9.87 20.12
N ASN A 257 -14.97 10.16 21.40
CA ASN A 257 -15.56 9.36 22.49
C ASN A 257 -17.07 9.54 22.52
N ARG A 258 -17.59 10.76 22.36
CA ARG A 258 -19.04 11.01 22.24
C ARG A 258 -19.64 10.33 21.00
N TRP A 259 -18.92 10.37 19.86
CA TRP A 259 -19.33 9.67 18.66
C TRP A 259 -19.41 8.15 18.85
N ILE A 260 -18.39 7.55 19.47
CA ILE A 260 -18.37 6.12 19.77
C ILE A 260 -19.52 5.75 20.71
N ALA A 261 -19.73 6.53 21.77
CA ALA A 261 -20.83 6.31 22.72
C ALA A 261 -22.21 6.39 22.03
N PHE A 262 -22.42 7.35 21.12
CA PHE A 262 -23.63 7.45 20.32
C PHE A 262 -23.84 6.21 19.45
N LYS A 263 -22.81 5.83 18.69
CA LYS A 263 -22.87 4.67 17.78
C LYS A 263 -23.11 3.35 18.51
N ALA A 264 -22.49 3.14 19.67
CA ALA A 264 -22.62 1.92 20.45
C ALA A 264 -23.88 1.88 21.31
N GLY A 265 -24.25 3.01 21.89
CA GLY A 265 -25.37 3.11 22.85
C GLY A 265 -26.75 3.34 22.21
N GLN A 266 -26.80 3.83 20.97
CA GLN A 266 -28.04 4.20 20.29
C GLN A 266 -28.07 3.67 18.83
N PRO A 267 -28.06 2.34 18.61
CA PRO A 267 -27.91 1.73 17.27
C PRO A 267 -29.04 2.13 16.30
N ASP A 268 -30.27 2.30 16.78
CA ASP A 268 -31.40 2.71 15.93
C ASP A 268 -31.29 4.17 15.50
N ALA A 269 -30.87 5.06 16.42
CA ALA A 269 -30.60 6.46 16.10
C ALA A 269 -29.40 6.61 15.15
N PHE A 270 -28.38 5.79 15.33
CA PHE A 270 -27.24 5.73 14.41
C PHE A 270 -27.66 5.26 13.02
N THR A 271 -28.53 4.24 12.93
CA THR A 271 -29.04 3.76 11.64
C THR A 271 -29.87 4.84 10.94
N ALA A 272 -30.76 5.55 11.70
CA ALA A 272 -31.52 6.69 11.17
C ALA A 272 -30.61 7.84 10.72
N PHE A 273 -29.56 8.16 11.48
CA PHE A 273 -28.57 9.16 11.13
C PHE A 273 -27.89 8.82 9.78
N MET A 274 -27.44 7.57 9.59
CA MET A 274 -26.81 7.14 8.34
C MET A 274 -27.80 7.17 7.16
N ALA A 275 -29.06 6.75 7.37
CA ALA A 275 -30.09 6.78 6.34
C ALA A 275 -30.43 8.22 5.90
N LYS A 276 -30.56 9.14 6.86
CA LYS A 276 -30.78 10.56 6.60
C LYS A 276 -29.61 11.16 5.81
N GLY A 277 -28.38 10.93 6.24
CA GLY A 277 -27.19 11.45 5.55
C GLY A 277 -27.05 10.92 4.12
N ARG A 278 -27.43 9.67 3.87
CA ARG A 278 -27.49 9.13 2.51
C ARG A 278 -28.47 9.90 1.63
N ALA A 279 -29.66 10.17 2.16
CA ALA A 279 -30.70 10.87 1.41
C ALA A 279 -30.36 12.35 1.14
N GLU A 280 -29.73 13.03 2.10
CA GLU A 280 -29.48 14.47 2.04
C GLU A 280 -28.18 14.84 1.33
N CYS A 281 -27.11 14.07 1.52
CA CYS A 281 -25.78 14.41 0.99
C CYS A 281 -24.97 13.21 0.47
N GLY A 282 -25.61 12.08 0.21
CA GLY A 282 -24.90 10.89 -0.24
C GLY A 282 -23.91 10.36 0.80
N LEU A 283 -24.14 10.64 2.09
CA LEU A 283 -23.23 10.21 3.14
C LEU A 283 -23.18 8.70 3.24
N PHE A 284 -22.00 8.18 3.20
CA PHE A 284 -21.72 6.77 3.39
C PHE A 284 -20.53 6.50 4.29
N GLU A 285 -19.57 7.37 4.33
CA GLU A 285 -18.39 7.20 5.16
C GLU A 285 -18.70 7.44 6.63
N ARG A 286 -18.14 6.55 7.45
CA ARG A 286 -18.10 6.72 8.89
C ARG A 286 -16.70 7.17 9.29
N PRO A 287 -16.58 8.08 10.29
CA PRO A 287 -15.26 8.49 10.74
C PRO A 287 -14.54 7.32 11.42
N PHE A 288 -13.27 7.21 11.11
CA PHE A 288 -12.33 6.39 11.87
C PHE A 288 -11.77 7.20 13.02
N VAL A 289 -11.51 6.54 14.14
CA VAL A 289 -10.75 7.11 15.23
C VAL A 289 -9.30 7.26 14.75
N SER A 290 -8.76 8.46 14.83
CA SER A 290 -7.36 8.73 14.51
C SER A 290 -6.45 8.46 15.73
N TRP A 291 -5.24 8.96 15.69
CA TRP A 291 -4.32 8.90 16.85
C TRP A 291 -4.73 9.85 17.99
N ARG A 292 -5.71 10.71 17.77
CA ARG A 292 -6.21 11.69 18.75
C ARG A 292 -7.73 11.70 18.79
N ASN A 293 -8.29 11.92 19.99
CA ASN A 293 -9.75 12.01 20.16
C ASN A 293 -10.38 13.21 19.43
N GLU A 294 -9.62 14.31 19.29
CA GLU A 294 -10.09 15.55 18.68
C GLU A 294 -10.02 15.57 17.14
N VAL A 295 -9.60 14.46 16.54
CA VAL A 295 -9.44 14.33 15.10
C VAL A 295 -10.18 13.09 14.59
N ALA A 296 -11.08 13.29 13.62
CA ALA A 296 -11.73 12.22 12.89
C ALA A 296 -11.12 12.05 11.51
N LEU A 297 -10.85 10.81 11.12
CA LEU A 297 -10.37 10.45 9.79
C LEU A 297 -11.52 9.94 8.93
N PHE A 298 -11.58 10.38 7.68
CA PHE A 298 -12.47 9.84 6.64
C PHE A 298 -11.61 9.34 5.48
N MET A 299 -11.65 8.02 5.21
CA MET A 299 -10.91 7.40 4.12
C MET A 299 -11.73 7.30 2.81
N GLY A 300 -12.64 8.21 2.60
CA GLY A 300 -13.53 8.33 1.45
C GLY A 300 -13.92 9.79 1.20
N PRO A 301 -14.84 10.05 0.27
CA PRO A 301 -15.70 9.09 -0.45
C PRO A 301 -14.95 8.23 -1.47
N ARG A 302 -15.38 6.97 -1.61
CA ARG A 302 -14.81 6.05 -2.61
C ARG A 302 -15.59 6.19 -3.90
N GLN A 303 -14.87 6.36 -5.00
CA GLN A 303 -15.44 6.54 -6.33
C GLN A 303 -14.97 5.42 -7.25
N THR A 304 -15.92 4.77 -7.95
CA THR A 304 -15.68 3.68 -8.90
C THR A 304 -16.07 4.08 -10.30
N GLY A 305 -15.66 3.31 -11.30
CA GLY A 305 -15.89 3.60 -12.69
C GLY A 305 -14.95 4.64 -13.29
N TYR A 306 -13.82 4.90 -12.62
CA TYR A 306 -12.79 5.83 -13.03
C TYR A 306 -11.43 5.14 -13.09
N SER A 307 -10.59 5.57 -14.02
CA SER A 307 -9.22 5.06 -14.17
C SER A 307 -8.19 6.06 -13.67
N ALA A 308 -7.30 5.64 -12.77
CA ALA A 308 -6.18 6.48 -12.34
C ALA A 308 -5.08 6.64 -13.41
N LEU A 309 -5.23 5.99 -14.55
CA LEU A 309 -4.37 6.18 -15.73
C LEU A 309 -4.92 7.22 -16.71
N ASP A 310 -6.06 7.83 -16.38
CA ASP A 310 -6.73 8.86 -17.18
C ASP A 310 -6.78 10.17 -16.40
N VAL A 311 -6.21 11.24 -16.97
CA VAL A 311 -6.09 12.53 -16.27
C VAL A 311 -7.43 13.22 -16.05
N ASP A 312 -8.40 13.02 -16.93
CA ASP A 312 -9.73 13.61 -16.80
C ASP A 312 -10.50 12.91 -15.68
N ASP A 313 -10.33 11.57 -15.57
CA ASP A 313 -10.88 10.77 -14.48
C ASP A 313 -10.28 11.17 -13.12
N LEU A 314 -8.96 11.32 -13.04
CA LEU A 314 -8.29 11.79 -11.83
C LEU A 314 -8.82 13.16 -11.40
N THR A 315 -8.92 14.10 -12.33
CA THR A 315 -9.44 15.46 -12.07
C THR A 315 -10.90 15.39 -11.60
N THR A 316 -11.71 14.57 -12.23
CA THR A 316 -13.13 14.40 -11.87
C THR A 316 -13.28 13.85 -10.45
N VAL A 317 -12.50 12.83 -10.10
CA VAL A 317 -12.53 12.23 -8.75
C VAL A 317 -12.14 13.25 -7.68
N GLU A 318 -11.10 14.06 -7.92
CA GLU A 318 -10.68 15.10 -6.98
C GLU A 318 -11.78 16.15 -6.76
N VAL A 319 -12.34 16.69 -7.85
CA VAL A 319 -13.40 17.71 -7.76
C VAL A 319 -14.63 17.17 -7.03
N ARG A 320 -15.09 15.96 -7.35
CA ARG A 320 -16.23 15.33 -6.67
C ARG A 320 -15.94 15.03 -5.20
N SER A 321 -14.72 14.59 -4.88
CA SER A 321 -14.32 14.35 -3.50
C SER A 321 -14.37 15.62 -2.66
N HIS A 322 -13.85 16.74 -3.15
CA HIS A 322 -13.89 18.02 -2.44
C HIS A 322 -15.31 18.51 -2.20
N GLN A 323 -16.22 18.35 -3.19
CA GLN A 323 -17.64 18.68 -3.03
C GLN A 323 -18.33 17.82 -1.96
N ALA A 324 -18.05 16.51 -1.96
CA ALA A 324 -18.58 15.59 -0.97
C ALA A 324 -18.07 15.88 0.45
N MET A 325 -16.79 16.23 0.60
CA MET A 325 -16.20 16.59 1.90
C MET A 325 -16.94 17.75 2.57
N GLU A 326 -17.24 18.81 1.83
CA GLU A 326 -17.96 19.98 2.35
C GLU A 326 -19.39 19.59 2.78
N GLN A 327 -20.08 18.80 1.98
CA GLN A 327 -21.44 18.32 2.31
C GLN A 327 -21.42 17.42 3.55
N HIS A 328 -20.46 16.51 3.67
CA HIS A 328 -20.30 15.63 4.81
C HIS A 328 -19.96 16.41 6.08
N LEU A 329 -19.03 17.36 6.03
CA LEU A 329 -18.71 18.23 7.16
C LEU A 329 -19.97 18.91 7.69
N ASN A 330 -20.76 19.54 6.82
CA ASN A 330 -21.98 20.26 7.21
C ASN A 330 -23.01 19.33 7.82
N TYR A 331 -23.20 18.13 7.26
CA TYR A 331 -24.09 17.13 7.79
C TYR A 331 -23.69 16.65 9.19
N TYR A 332 -22.41 16.30 9.37
CA TYR A 332 -21.89 15.86 10.66
C TYR A 332 -22.01 16.94 11.74
N LYS A 333 -21.66 18.17 11.43
CA LYS A 333 -21.81 19.30 12.37
C LYS A 333 -23.24 19.47 12.89
N GLN A 334 -24.22 19.27 12.02
CA GLN A 334 -25.63 19.49 12.35
C GLN A 334 -26.29 18.30 13.03
N ASN A 335 -25.80 17.09 12.80
CA ASN A 335 -26.54 15.88 13.16
C ASN A 335 -25.75 14.88 14.04
N ALA A 336 -24.42 14.98 14.12
CA ALA A 336 -23.58 13.99 14.78
C ALA A 336 -23.12 14.44 16.17
N PRO A 337 -23.45 13.69 17.26
CA PRO A 337 -22.90 13.99 18.58
C PRO A 337 -21.39 13.95 18.59
N GLY A 338 -20.75 15.02 19.08
CA GLY A 338 -19.30 15.18 19.12
C GLY A 338 -18.69 15.87 17.88
N PHE A 339 -19.54 16.30 16.92
CA PHE A 339 -19.08 17.01 15.71
C PHE A 339 -19.55 18.47 15.63
N GLU A 340 -20.17 18.99 16.67
CA GLU A 340 -20.80 20.32 16.68
C GLU A 340 -19.78 21.43 16.35
N ASN A 341 -18.53 21.26 16.78
CA ASN A 341 -17.43 22.20 16.55
C ASN A 341 -16.47 21.75 15.44
N ALA A 342 -16.84 20.74 14.65
CA ALA A 342 -15.98 20.20 13.62
C ALA A 342 -15.61 21.24 12.55
N PHE A 343 -14.38 21.17 12.07
CA PHE A 343 -13.90 21.97 10.95
C PHE A 343 -13.03 21.12 10.04
N MET A 344 -12.92 21.47 8.76
CA MET A 344 -12.00 20.83 7.82
C MET A 344 -10.58 21.11 8.27
N MET A 345 -9.87 20.08 8.74
CA MET A 345 -8.49 20.18 9.16
C MET A 345 -7.53 20.02 7.98
N LEU A 346 -7.76 18.98 7.16
CA LEU A 346 -6.91 18.64 6.04
C LEU A 346 -7.66 17.75 5.05
N SER A 347 -7.54 18.03 3.76
CA SER A 347 -7.81 17.08 2.67
C SER A 347 -6.50 16.47 2.17
N ALA A 348 -6.54 15.23 1.72
CA ALA A 348 -5.35 14.54 1.24
C ALA A 348 -4.74 15.28 0.03
N PRO A 349 -3.47 15.70 0.09
CA PRO A 349 -2.78 16.28 -1.07
C PRO A 349 -2.43 15.22 -2.14
N GLN A 350 -2.65 13.96 -1.86
CA GLN A 350 -2.42 12.85 -2.77
C GLN A 350 -3.67 11.98 -2.86
N ILE A 351 -4.17 11.79 -4.08
CA ILE A 351 -5.30 10.90 -4.33
C ILE A 351 -4.98 9.45 -3.93
N GLY A 352 -5.90 8.79 -3.26
CA GLY A 352 -5.82 7.39 -2.90
C GLY A 352 -6.25 6.52 -4.08
N VAL A 353 -5.32 5.81 -4.67
CA VAL A 353 -5.54 4.87 -5.78
C VAL A 353 -5.35 3.45 -5.26
N ARG A 354 -6.35 2.59 -5.46
CA ARG A 354 -6.27 1.20 -5.02
C ARG A 354 -5.64 0.28 -6.05
N HIS A 355 -5.97 0.45 -7.31
CA HIS A 355 -5.52 -0.40 -8.40
C HIS A 355 -5.34 0.39 -9.69
N THR A 356 -4.32 -0.01 -10.47
CA THR A 356 -4.11 0.39 -11.85
C THR A 356 -3.57 -0.81 -12.62
N ARG A 357 -2.27 -1.08 -12.52
CA ARG A 357 -1.58 -2.23 -13.11
C ARG A 357 -1.09 -3.16 -12.02
N ARG A 358 -1.04 -4.45 -12.30
CA ARG A 358 -0.34 -5.45 -11.49
C ARG A 358 0.68 -6.14 -12.36
N LEU A 359 1.92 -6.18 -11.89
CA LEU A 359 3.02 -6.83 -12.60
C LEU A 359 2.70 -8.29 -12.92
N LYS A 360 3.09 -8.78 -14.09
CA LYS A 360 3.33 -10.21 -14.34
C LYS A 360 4.78 -10.51 -14.02
N GLY A 361 4.99 -11.07 -12.84
CA GLY A 361 6.30 -11.41 -12.31
C GLY A 361 6.73 -12.83 -12.65
N VAL A 362 7.97 -13.15 -12.33
CA VAL A 362 8.52 -14.51 -12.36
C VAL A 362 7.73 -15.45 -11.44
N GLY A 363 7.25 -14.90 -10.32
CA GLY A 363 6.34 -15.52 -9.36
C GLY A 363 5.16 -14.61 -9.04
N ALA A 364 4.23 -15.09 -8.22
CA ALA A 364 3.06 -14.32 -7.82
C ALA A 364 2.53 -14.76 -6.44
N VAL A 365 1.84 -13.87 -5.73
CA VAL A 365 1.03 -14.24 -4.57
C VAL A 365 -0.34 -14.68 -5.07
N LEU A 366 -0.68 -15.96 -4.90
CA LEU A 366 -1.89 -16.56 -5.44
C LEU A 366 -2.83 -17.03 -4.34
N ARG A 367 -4.14 -16.83 -4.51
CA ARG A 367 -5.17 -17.33 -3.58
C ARG A 367 -5.07 -18.83 -3.34
N SER A 368 -4.71 -19.60 -4.35
CA SER A 368 -4.54 -21.06 -4.24
C SER A 368 -3.46 -21.47 -3.24
N GLN A 369 -2.52 -20.59 -2.92
CA GLN A 369 -1.42 -20.83 -1.98
C GLN A 369 -1.78 -20.52 -0.52
N TRP A 370 -2.87 -19.74 -0.26
CA TRP A 370 -3.22 -19.32 1.10
C TRP A 370 -3.44 -20.47 2.09
N PRO A 371 -4.16 -21.56 1.72
CA PRO A 371 -4.40 -22.66 2.66
C PRO A 371 -3.15 -23.46 3.02
N ALA A 372 -2.12 -23.42 2.19
CA ALA A 372 -0.94 -24.27 2.36
C ALA A 372 -0.11 -23.91 3.60
N GLY A 373 -0.06 -22.62 4.00
CA GLY A 373 0.68 -22.16 5.17
C GLY A 373 2.19 -22.39 5.14
N VAL A 374 2.73 -22.77 3.98
CA VAL A 374 4.13 -23.16 3.81
C VAL A 374 4.97 -21.96 3.41
N ALA A 375 6.17 -21.85 3.98
CA ALA A 375 7.17 -20.90 3.51
C ALA A 375 7.61 -21.31 2.10
N LEU A 376 7.51 -20.37 1.14
CA LEU A 376 8.04 -20.59 -0.21
C LEU A 376 9.58 -20.54 -0.18
N PRO A 377 10.27 -21.27 -1.06
CA PRO A 377 11.74 -21.24 -1.09
C PRO A 377 12.34 -19.85 -1.29
N ASP A 378 11.61 -18.99 -2.01
CA ASP A 378 11.98 -17.59 -2.29
C ASP A 378 11.19 -16.60 -1.42
N GLU A 379 10.75 -17.00 -0.21
CA GLU A 379 10.03 -16.10 0.71
C GLU A 379 10.92 -14.90 1.10
N VAL A 380 10.42 -13.70 0.88
CA VAL A 380 11.08 -12.44 1.24
C VAL A 380 10.28 -11.61 2.26
N GLY A 381 9.16 -12.12 2.69
CA GLY A 381 8.30 -11.54 3.71
C GLY A 381 7.07 -12.39 3.97
N VAL A 382 6.37 -12.06 5.04
CA VAL A 382 5.15 -12.75 5.47
C VAL A 382 4.06 -11.72 5.67
N SER A 383 2.90 -11.95 5.07
CA SER A 383 1.69 -11.16 5.32
C SER A 383 0.81 -11.86 6.35
N PRO A 384 0.22 -11.12 7.32
CA PRO A 384 -0.86 -11.67 8.13
C PRO A 384 -1.97 -12.21 7.23
N ALA A 385 -2.57 -13.34 7.62
CA ALA A 385 -3.69 -13.91 6.90
C ALA A 385 -4.92 -13.00 6.91
N VAL A 386 -5.76 -13.09 5.87
CA VAL A 386 -6.98 -12.27 5.74
C VAL A 386 -8.02 -12.57 6.82
N SER A 387 -8.01 -13.78 7.37
CA SER A 387 -8.86 -14.19 8.50
C SER A 387 -8.16 -15.26 9.35
N PRO A 388 -8.64 -15.53 10.59
CA PRO A 388 -8.10 -16.60 11.43
C PRO A 388 -8.21 -18.01 10.85
N ALA A 389 -9.03 -18.19 9.81
CA ALA A 389 -9.21 -19.47 9.12
C ALA A 389 -8.04 -19.82 8.18
N PHE A 390 -7.14 -18.89 7.91
CA PHE A 390 -5.98 -19.09 7.05
C PHE A 390 -4.68 -18.89 7.81
N PRO A 391 -3.62 -19.61 7.46
CA PRO A 391 -2.27 -19.34 7.93
C PRO A 391 -1.71 -18.06 7.29
N ASN A 392 -0.66 -17.51 7.89
CA ASN A 392 0.07 -16.38 7.33
C ASN A 392 0.59 -16.70 5.92
N ILE A 393 0.60 -15.69 5.05
CA ILE A 393 0.82 -15.83 3.62
C ILE A 393 2.26 -15.49 3.26
N SER A 394 2.93 -16.38 2.53
CA SER A 394 4.28 -16.19 2.00
C SER A 394 4.27 -15.16 0.87
N ILE A 395 5.23 -14.25 0.88
CA ILE A 395 5.48 -13.31 -0.21
C ILE A 395 6.74 -13.79 -0.95
N PRO A 396 6.62 -14.34 -2.18
CA PRO A 396 7.77 -14.80 -2.93
C PRO A 396 8.55 -13.64 -3.56
N TYR A 397 9.86 -13.76 -3.65
CA TYR A 397 10.72 -12.79 -4.35
C TYR A 397 10.31 -12.61 -5.82
N GLY A 398 9.96 -13.72 -6.47
CA GLY A 398 9.51 -13.70 -7.86
C GLY A 398 8.33 -12.78 -8.14
N ALA A 399 7.54 -12.42 -7.11
CA ALA A 399 6.44 -11.46 -7.25
C ALA A 399 6.90 -10.01 -7.48
N LEU A 400 8.17 -9.71 -7.20
CA LEU A 400 8.77 -8.38 -7.36
C LEU A 400 9.59 -8.24 -8.65
N VAL A 401 9.85 -9.36 -9.34
CA VAL A 401 10.73 -9.46 -10.50
C VAL A 401 9.90 -9.55 -11.78
N PRO A 402 9.99 -8.61 -12.72
CA PRO A 402 9.28 -8.72 -14.00
C PRO A 402 9.67 -9.99 -14.76
N ALA A 403 8.69 -10.64 -15.43
CA ALA A 403 8.95 -11.88 -16.17
C ALA A 403 9.90 -11.68 -17.36
N THR A 404 9.80 -10.54 -18.05
CA THR A 404 10.42 -10.31 -19.37
C THR A 404 11.37 -9.11 -19.42
N LEU A 405 11.57 -8.40 -18.30
CA LEU A 405 12.37 -7.15 -18.26
C LEU A 405 13.43 -7.26 -17.18
N ASP A 406 14.67 -6.90 -17.49
CA ASP A 406 15.81 -6.88 -16.58
C ASP A 406 16.08 -5.49 -16.00
N GLY A 407 16.99 -5.42 -15.02
CA GLY A 407 17.41 -4.16 -14.39
C GLY A 407 16.35 -3.49 -13.51
N LEU A 408 15.19 -4.15 -13.25
CA LEU A 408 14.07 -3.55 -12.54
C LEU A 408 13.44 -4.50 -11.51
N LEU A 409 13.03 -3.91 -10.38
CA LEU A 409 12.16 -4.53 -9.36
C LEU A 409 10.92 -3.68 -9.15
N ALA A 410 9.77 -4.32 -8.85
CA ALA A 410 8.49 -3.63 -8.67
C ALA A 410 7.77 -4.06 -7.39
N PRO A 411 8.19 -3.55 -6.21
CA PRO A 411 7.54 -3.81 -4.93
C PRO A 411 6.32 -2.89 -4.70
N GLY A 412 5.48 -3.26 -3.75
CA GLY A 412 4.35 -2.45 -3.31
C GLY A 412 3.04 -2.89 -3.93
N ARG A 413 2.04 -1.99 -4.02
CA ARG A 413 0.66 -2.38 -4.38
C ARG A 413 0.49 -2.97 -5.78
N HIS A 414 1.46 -2.78 -6.67
CA HIS A 414 1.43 -3.27 -8.04
C HIS A 414 2.26 -4.55 -8.26
N LEU A 415 2.71 -5.19 -7.20
CA LEU A 415 3.44 -6.46 -7.28
C LEU A 415 2.60 -7.55 -7.98
N SER A 416 3.27 -8.62 -8.41
CA SER A 416 2.62 -9.74 -9.06
C SER A 416 1.77 -10.55 -8.07
N CYS A 417 0.45 -10.52 -8.25
CA CYS A 417 -0.51 -11.30 -7.48
C CYS A 417 -1.81 -11.47 -8.27
N ASP A 418 -2.65 -12.45 -7.88
CA ASP A 418 -4.00 -12.51 -8.42
C ASP A 418 -4.91 -11.41 -7.84
N LYS A 419 -6.09 -11.18 -8.46
CA LYS A 419 -7.03 -10.15 -8.02
C LYS A 419 -7.50 -10.33 -6.57
N ASN A 420 -7.60 -11.56 -6.08
CA ASN A 420 -8.04 -11.84 -4.72
C ASN A 420 -6.95 -11.48 -3.70
N SER A 421 -5.70 -11.81 -4.00
CA SER A 421 -4.54 -11.46 -3.16
C SER A 421 -4.25 -9.96 -3.19
N HIS A 422 -4.56 -9.26 -4.28
CA HIS A 422 -4.35 -7.82 -4.41
C HIS A 422 -5.07 -7.02 -3.31
N GLY A 423 -6.25 -7.46 -2.89
CA GLY A 423 -7.06 -6.77 -1.88
C GLY A 423 -6.29 -6.45 -0.58
N PHE A 424 -5.37 -7.32 -0.17
CA PHE A 424 -4.53 -7.13 1.04
C PHE A 424 -3.05 -6.90 0.71
N MET A 425 -2.52 -7.42 -0.41
CA MET A 425 -1.11 -7.22 -0.78
C MET A 425 -0.76 -5.75 -1.10
N ARG A 426 -1.75 -4.91 -1.41
CA ARG A 426 -1.60 -3.47 -1.65
C ARG A 426 -1.58 -2.62 -0.37
N GLU A 427 -1.85 -3.23 0.81
CA GLU A 427 -1.92 -2.47 2.06
C GLU A 427 -0.52 -1.97 2.49
N ILE A 428 -0.52 -0.96 3.35
CA ILE A 428 0.72 -0.26 3.75
C ILE A 428 1.78 -1.22 4.34
N PRO A 429 1.43 -2.13 5.26
CA PRO A 429 2.39 -3.06 5.86
C PRO A 429 3.10 -3.96 4.83
N GLN A 430 2.35 -4.51 3.87
CA GLN A 430 2.90 -5.35 2.80
C GLN A 430 3.78 -4.53 1.85
N CYS A 431 3.43 -3.26 1.62
CA CYS A 431 4.28 -2.37 0.83
C CYS A 431 5.63 -2.10 1.51
N TRP A 432 5.69 -1.93 2.84
CA TRP A 432 6.96 -1.78 3.55
C TRP A 432 7.84 -3.01 3.41
N ILE A 433 7.29 -4.22 3.64
CA ILE A 433 8.04 -5.49 3.54
C ILE A 433 8.57 -5.72 2.13
N THR A 434 7.71 -5.60 1.13
CA THR A 434 8.12 -5.82 -0.26
C THR A 434 9.12 -4.78 -0.74
N GLY A 435 8.98 -3.52 -0.28
CA GLY A 435 9.94 -2.47 -0.51
C GLY A 435 11.31 -2.78 0.09
N GLN A 436 11.36 -3.18 1.37
CA GLN A 436 12.59 -3.59 2.04
C GLN A 436 13.27 -4.75 1.31
N ALA A 437 12.48 -5.75 0.88
CA ALA A 437 13.01 -6.89 0.12
C ALA A 437 13.62 -6.47 -1.21
N ALA A 438 12.94 -5.59 -1.96
CA ALA A 438 13.46 -5.07 -3.23
C ALA A 438 14.74 -4.24 -3.04
N GLY A 439 14.81 -3.43 -1.97
CA GLY A 439 16.00 -2.63 -1.66
C GLY A 439 17.23 -3.48 -1.37
N VAL A 440 17.09 -4.51 -0.51
CA VAL A 440 18.19 -5.45 -0.20
C VAL A 440 18.60 -6.22 -1.45
N ALA A 441 17.62 -6.70 -2.24
CA ALA A 441 17.90 -7.44 -3.48
C ALA A 441 18.62 -6.58 -4.52
N ALA A 442 18.23 -5.32 -4.70
CA ALA A 442 18.88 -4.39 -5.62
C ALA A 442 20.34 -4.13 -5.24
N ALA A 443 20.59 -3.86 -3.95
CA ALA A 443 21.96 -3.67 -3.46
C ALA A 443 22.81 -4.94 -3.61
N LEU A 444 22.25 -6.10 -3.36
CA LEU A 444 22.91 -7.40 -3.52
C LEU A 444 23.23 -7.68 -4.99
N ALA A 445 22.29 -7.41 -5.90
CA ALA A 445 22.48 -7.53 -7.35
C ALA A 445 23.66 -6.65 -7.83
N VAL A 446 23.69 -5.39 -7.40
CA VAL A 446 24.79 -4.46 -7.69
C VAL A 446 26.13 -4.99 -7.16
N ALA A 447 26.17 -5.44 -5.90
CA ALA A 447 27.41 -5.94 -5.28
C ALA A 447 27.95 -7.22 -5.95
N GLN A 448 27.07 -8.05 -6.47
CA GLN A 448 27.41 -9.29 -7.17
C GLN A 448 27.64 -9.10 -8.68
N GLY A 449 27.26 -7.95 -9.25
CA GLY A 449 27.33 -7.69 -10.68
C GLY A 449 26.37 -8.57 -11.50
N VAL A 450 25.22 -8.91 -10.95
CA VAL A 450 24.18 -9.74 -11.58
C VAL A 450 22.87 -8.97 -11.77
N GLU A 451 22.01 -9.46 -12.64
CA GLU A 451 20.65 -8.94 -12.76
C GLU A 451 19.80 -9.30 -11.51
N PRO A 452 18.81 -8.48 -11.13
CA PRO A 452 17.96 -8.73 -9.96
C PRO A 452 17.36 -10.14 -9.94
N ARG A 453 16.99 -10.70 -11.09
CA ARG A 453 16.44 -12.06 -11.20
C ARG A 453 17.42 -13.19 -10.83
N ALA A 454 18.70 -12.91 -10.84
CA ALA A 454 19.78 -13.87 -10.58
C ALA A 454 20.38 -13.75 -9.17
N VAL A 455 19.76 -12.98 -8.30
CA VAL A 455 20.21 -12.81 -6.90
C VAL A 455 20.11 -14.14 -6.15
N ASP A 456 21.18 -14.47 -5.40
CA ASP A 456 21.21 -15.64 -4.53
C ASP A 456 20.18 -15.50 -3.38
N MET A 457 19.21 -16.40 -3.35
CA MET A 457 18.09 -16.34 -2.41
C MET A 457 18.52 -16.57 -0.97
N ALA A 458 19.50 -17.44 -0.72
CA ALA A 458 19.96 -17.68 0.66
C ALA A 458 20.66 -16.44 1.23
N GLN A 459 21.44 -15.74 0.41
CA GLN A 459 22.06 -14.47 0.81
C GLN A 459 21.02 -13.39 1.01
N LEU A 460 20.03 -13.27 0.11
CA LEU A 460 18.94 -12.28 0.25
C LEU A 460 18.17 -12.51 1.55
N GLN A 461 17.72 -13.72 1.81
CA GLN A 461 17.00 -14.06 3.04
C GLN A 461 17.83 -13.81 4.30
N SER A 462 19.11 -14.19 4.29
CA SER A 462 20.02 -13.91 5.41
C SER A 462 20.16 -12.41 5.69
N ARG A 463 20.27 -11.56 4.65
CA ARG A 463 20.36 -10.11 4.81
C ARG A 463 19.05 -9.49 5.28
N LEU A 464 17.92 -9.98 4.78
CA LEU A 464 16.60 -9.55 5.24
C LEU A 464 16.39 -9.86 6.74
N GLN A 465 16.76 -11.07 7.18
CA GLN A 465 16.71 -11.43 8.60
C GLN A 465 17.62 -10.54 9.47
N LYS A 466 18.84 -10.24 9.00
CA LYS A 466 19.75 -9.29 9.68
C LYS A 466 19.18 -7.87 9.77
N GLN A 467 18.32 -7.50 8.82
CA GLN A 467 17.58 -6.25 8.84
C GLN A 467 16.25 -6.31 9.61
N GLY A 468 15.98 -7.42 10.31
CA GLY A 468 14.82 -7.59 11.18
C GLY A 468 13.55 -8.08 10.47
N VAL A 469 13.60 -8.42 9.18
CA VAL A 469 12.43 -8.99 8.49
C VAL A 469 12.09 -10.36 9.05
N TYR A 470 10.82 -10.58 9.36
CA TYR A 470 10.33 -11.89 9.78
C TYR A 470 10.20 -12.80 8.55
N LEU A 471 10.92 -13.91 8.56
CA LEU A 471 10.82 -14.99 7.60
C LEU A 471 10.57 -16.29 8.36
N ARG A 472 9.76 -17.18 7.80
CA ARG A 472 9.47 -18.48 8.40
C ARG A 472 10.66 -19.43 8.20
N PRO A 473 10.92 -20.34 9.14
CA PRO A 473 11.87 -21.41 8.93
C PRO A 473 11.46 -22.23 7.70
N GLN A 474 12.41 -22.46 6.78
CA GLN A 474 12.18 -23.38 5.67
C GLN A 474 11.95 -24.77 6.24
N ALA A 475 10.88 -25.46 5.81
CA ALA A 475 10.73 -26.87 6.14
C ALA A 475 11.97 -27.60 5.60
N GLN A 476 12.76 -28.21 6.47
CA GLN A 476 13.83 -29.09 6.05
C GLN A 476 13.21 -30.14 5.13
N ALA A 477 13.69 -30.23 3.90
CA ALA A 477 13.31 -31.31 3.00
C ALA A 477 13.61 -32.60 3.77
N SER A 478 12.58 -33.31 4.17
CA SER A 478 12.74 -34.65 4.75
C SER A 478 13.43 -35.46 3.67
N VAL A 479 14.71 -35.79 3.91
CA VAL A 479 15.44 -36.75 3.13
C VAL A 479 14.62 -38.04 3.28
N CYS A 480 13.93 -38.42 2.21
CA CYS A 480 13.27 -39.70 2.12
C CYS A 480 14.38 -40.74 2.32
N PRO A 481 14.33 -41.60 3.33
CA PRO A 481 15.32 -42.67 3.42
C PRO A 481 15.13 -43.57 2.21
N ASP A 482 16.22 -43.74 1.45
CA ASP A 482 16.31 -44.65 0.34
C ASP A 482 15.67 -45.99 0.74
N THR A 483 14.63 -46.36 0.05
CA THR A 483 14.09 -47.71 0.10
C THR A 483 15.14 -48.66 -0.47
N ALA A 484 15.94 -49.19 0.45
CA ALA A 484 16.84 -50.28 0.14
C ALA A 484 16.06 -51.44 -0.46
N THR A 485 16.43 -51.81 -1.63
CA THR A 485 16.25 -53.05 -2.36
C THR A 485 15.75 -54.22 -1.51
N ALA A 486 14.51 -54.65 -1.71
CA ALA A 486 14.06 -56.00 -1.38
C ALA A 486 14.39 -56.91 -2.56
N THR A 487 15.39 -57.74 -2.39
CA THR A 487 15.71 -58.87 -3.26
C THR A 487 14.59 -59.90 -3.18
N GLU A 488 14.06 -60.27 -4.33
CA GLU A 488 13.28 -61.47 -4.53
C GLU A 488 14.09 -62.71 -4.12
N SER A 489 13.49 -63.58 -3.32
CA SER A 489 13.85 -65.00 -3.29
C SER A 489 12.56 -65.81 -3.40
N ALA A 490 12.47 -66.51 -4.53
CA ALA A 490 11.49 -67.50 -4.81
C ALA A 490 11.68 -68.71 -3.88
N THR A 491 10.57 -69.20 -3.34
CA THR A 491 10.16 -70.64 -3.30
C THR A 491 8.71 -70.77 -2.84
#